data_e82aaa77b1b1654e05e4114846ab05b1
#
_entry.id   e82aaa77b1b1654e05e4114846ab05b1
#
_cell.length_a   1.000
_cell.length_b   1.000
_cell.length_c   1.000
_cell.angle_alpha   90.00
_cell.angle_beta   90.00
_cell.angle_gamma   90.00
#
_symmetry.space_group_name_H-M   'P 1'
#
loop_
_entity.id
_entity.type
_entity.pdbx_description
1 polymer ?
#
loop_
_entity_poly.entity_id
_entity_poly.type
_entity_poly.pdbx_seq_one_letter_code
_entity_poly.pdbx_strand_id
1 'polypeptide(L)'
;LCVGLSGAGHETNAQVTINIFNLNDVLRAKPIDETRFTVQYQTTSMPDTLQPDKKEEETLMLKVGDKCSVYYSYAKFLTDSVLEADKAAGASQEVINEHLQQYSSKTNAQVYKNYPAGKTTTLDALAASRFRCEEKEERPEWTLLPDTMTILSYPCRKATCHFKGRHYEAWYTPEIPKSEGPWKLCGLPGLILKAQDSQGHYTF
;
A
#
# COMPACT_ATOMS: atom_id res chain seq x y z
N LEU A 1 12.62 22.59 2.43
CA LEU A 1 12.05 23.43 3.49
C LEU A 1 11.69 22.54 4.67
N CYS A 2 12.41 22.66 5.79
CA CYS A 2 12.06 21.98 7.03
C CYS A 2 10.96 22.80 7.71
N VAL A 3 9.80 22.24 7.92
CA VAL A 3 8.77 22.83 8.79
C VAL A 3 8.77 22.04 10.09
N GLY A 4 9.35 22.62 11.14
CA GLY A 4 9.26 22.10 12.50
C GLY A 4 8.04 22.70 13.19
N LEU A 5 7.14 21.83 13.69
CA LEU A 5 6.08 22.21 14.62
C LEU A 5 6.49 21.75 16.02
N SER A 6 6.76 22.70 16.92
CA SER A 6 6.99 22.46 18.34
C SER A 6 5.68 22.68 19.10
N GLY A 7 5.15 21.63 19.68
CA GLY A 7 4.05 21.68 20.67
C GLY A 7 4.41 20.76 21.83
N ALA A 8 4.41 21.30 23.07
CA ALA A 8 4.78 20.57 24.28
C ALA A 8 3.62 19.65 24.70
N GLY A 9 3.84 18.36 24.65
CA GLY A 9 3.01 17.29 25.16
C GLY A 9 3.76 15.98 24.88
N HIS A 10 3.76 15.03 25.81
CA HIS A 10 4.47 13.75 25.66
C HIS A 10 4.00 13.01 24.38
N GLU A 11 4.56 13.38 23.25
CA GLU A 11 4.39 12.76 21.96
C GLU A 11 5.70 12.08 21.58
N THR A 12 5.62 10.79 21.29
CA THR A 12 6.65 10.07 20.55
C THR A 12 6.74 10.71 19.18
N ASN A 13 7.71 11.62 19.00
CA ASN A 13 7.94 12.31 17.74
C ASN A 13 8.24 11.31 16.63
N ALA A 14 7.22 10.97 15.84
CA ALA A 14 7.43 10.35 14.54
C ALA A 14 8.05 11.42 13.63
N GLN A 15 9.34 11.31 13.36
CA GLN A 15 10.01 12.20 12.42
C GLN A 15 9.61 11.79 11.00
N VAL A 16 8.73 12.58 10.39
CA VAL A 16 8.35 12.44 8.98
C VAL A 16 9.30 13.26 8.14
N THR A 17 10.08 12.62 7.28
CA THR A 17 10.97 13.29 6.33
C THR A 17 10.32 13.26 4.96
N ILE A 18 9.98 14.43 4.42
CA ILE A 18 9.41 14.58 3.06
C ILE A 18 10.53 15.04 2.13
N ASN A 19 10.84 14.24 1.11
CA ASN A 19 11.79 14.58 0.07
C ASN A 19 11.06 14.68 -1.28
N ILE A 20 11.30 15.75 -2.04
CA ILE A 20 10.80 15.94 -3.40
C ILE A 20 11.82 15.33 -4.37
N PHE A 21 11.37 14.41 -5.25
CA PHE A 21 12.23 13.71 -6.21
C PHE A 21 12.06 14.21 -7.63
N ASN A 22 13.14 14.13 -8.40
CA ASN A 22 13.13 14.34 -9.83
C ASN A 22 12.82 13.01 -10.57
N LEU A 23 12.15 13.09 -11.71
CA LEU A 23 11.79 11.92 -12.54
C LEU A 23 12.99 11.04 -12.89
N ASN A 24 14.17 11.65 -13.07
CA ASN A 24 15.41 10.94 -13.40
C ASN A 24 15.92 10.03 -12.28
N ASP A 25 15.55 10.27 -11.03
CA ASP A 25 15.95 9.42 -9.89
C ASP A 25 15.11 8.15 -9.82
N VAL A 26 13.87 8.20 -10.32
CA VAL A 26 12.96 7.04 -10.40
C VAL A 26 13.41 6.06 -11.52
N LEU A 27 13.94 6.60 -12.61
CA LEU A 27 14.38 5.80 -13.77
C LEU A 27 15.70 5.04 -13.54
N ARG A 28 16.43 5.34 -12.45
CA ARG A 28 17.67 4.66 -12.03
C ARG A 28 17.48 3.72 -10.84
N ALA A 29 16.23 3.37 -10.52
CA ALA A 29 15.93 2.54 -9.38
C ALA A 29 16.62 1.17 -9.48
N LYS A 30 17.49 0.88 -8.52
CA LYS A 30 18.04 -0.46 -8.36
C LYS A 30 16.98 -1.39 -7.77
N PRO A 31 16.96 -2.67 -8.14
CA PRO A 31 16.10 -3.65 -7.48
C PRO A 31 16.32 -3.62 -5.96
N ILE A 32 15.23 -3.48 -5.20
CA ILE A 32 15.28 -3.41 -3.73
C ILE A 32 15.31 -4.82 -3.15
N ASP A 33 14.48 -5.70 -3.69
CA ASP A 33 14.29 -7.07 -3.24
C ASP A 33 13.69 -7.91 -4.37
N GLU A 34 13.73 -9.24 -4.23
CA GLU A 34 13.11 -10.16 -5.16
C GLU A 34 11.68 -10.51 -4.69
N THR A 35 10.70 -10.36 -5.57
CA THR A 35 9.32 -10.72 -5.26
C THR A 35 9.16 -12.23 -5.14
N ARG A 36 8.70 -12.71 -3.98
CA ARG A 36 8.42 -14.12 -3.72
C ARG A 36 7.01 -14.51 -4.10
N PHE A 37 6.04 -13.64 -3.81
CA PHE A 37 4.65 -13.79 -4.22
C PHE A 37 3.93 -12.45 -4.27
N THR A 38 2.76 -12.45 -4.90
CA THR A 38 1.89 -11.29 -5.02
C THR A 38 0.49 -11.62 -4.54
N VAL A 39 -0.20 -10.61 -4.02
CA VAL A 39 -1.62 -10.70 -3.62
C VAL A 39 -2.36 -9.50 -4.21
N GLN A 40 -3.50 -9.75 -4.83
CA GLN A 40 -4.39 -8.69 -5.31
C GLN A 40 -5.55 -8.52 -4.34
N TYR A 41 -5.85 -7.27 -4.00
CA TYR A 41 -6.98 -6.90 -3.15
C TYR A 41 -7.96 -6.07 -3.98
N GLN A 42 -9.23 -6.51 -3.99
CA GLN A 42 -10.32 -5.65 -4.44
C GLN A 42 -10.61 -4.66 -3.31
N THR A 43 -10.37 -3.39 -3.56
CA THR A 43 -10.49 -2.38 -2.51
C THR A 43 -11.62 -1.42 -2.80
N THR A 44 -12.27 -1.00 -1.74
CA THR A 44 -13.25 0.09 -1.78
C THR A 44 -12.80 1.17 -0.82
N SER A 45 -12.77 2.40 -1.27
CA SER A 45 -12.49 3.56 -0.43
C SER A 45 -13.56 4.63 -0.57
N MET A 46 -13.71 5.43 0.49
CA MET A 46 -14.59 6.59 0.53
C MET A 46 -13.73 7.85 0.73
N PRO A 47 -13.25 8.49 -0.35
CA PRO A 47 -12.34 9.63 -0.27
C PRO A 47 -12.98 10.85 0.39
N ASP A 48 -14.28 11.05 0.19
CA ASP A 48 -15.04 12.15 0.75
C ASP A 48 -16.19 11.62 1.62
N THR A 49 -16.04 11.76 2.94
CA THR A 49 -17.06 11.31 3.90
C THR A 49 -18.35 12.13 3.87
N LEU A 50 -18.36 13.31 3.23
CA LEU A 50 -19.56 14.11 2.98
C LEU A 50 -20.36 13.59 1.79
N GLN A 51 -19.81 12.69 1.00
CA GLN A 51 -20.43 12.07 -0.16
C GLN A 51 -20.36 10.52 -0.07
N PRO A 52 -21.08 9.91 0.89
CA PRO A 52 -20.94 8.49 1.22
C PRO A 52 -21.33 7.55 0.08
N ASP A 53 -22.12 8.02 -0.87
CA ASP A 53 -22.51 7.26 -2.06
C ASP A 53 -21.41 7.21 -3.13
N LYS A 54 -20.39 8.09 -3.03
CA LYS A 54 -19.25 8.11 -3.94
C LYS A 54 -18.09 7.28 -3.40
N LYS A 55 -18.21 5.98 -3.56
CA LYS A 55 -17.13 5.03 -3.27
C LYS A 55 -16.26 4.85 -4.51
N GLU A 56 -14.98 4.68 -4.28
CA GLU A 56 -14.02 4.32 -5.32
C GLU A 56 -13.60 2.86 -5.14
N GLU A 57 -13.65 2.12 -6.23
CA GLU A 57 -13.20 0.73 -6.28
C GLU A 57 -11.92 0.65 -7.12
N GLU A 58 -10.94 -0.06 -6.63
CA GLU A 58 -9.67 -0.27 -7.32
C GLU A 58 -9.05 -1.62 -6.92
N THR A 59 -8.38 -2.27 -7.86
CA THR A 59 -7.53 -3.41 -7.54
C THR A 59 -6.16 -2.92 -7.12
N LEU A 60 -5.76 -3.20 -5.89
CA LEU A 60 -4.42 -2.91 -5.38
C LEU A 60 -3.64 -4.21 -5.20
N MET A 61 -2.33 -4.15 -5.36
CA MET A 61 -1.44 -5.30 -5.32
C MET A 61 -0.41 -5.15 -4.20
N LEU A 62 -0.23 -6.21 -3.45
CA LEU A 62 0.87 -6.40 -2.51
C LEU A 62 1.91 -7.33 -3.15
N LYS A 63 3.13 -6.86 -3.32
CA LYS A 63 4.30 -7.70 -3.63
C LYS A 63 5.09 -7.93 -2.35
N VAL A 64 5.39 -9.17 -2.05
CA VAL A 64 6.14 -9.57 -0.85
C VAL A 64 7.46 -10.18 -1.27
N GLY A 65 8.55 -9.61 -0.77
CA GLY A 65 9.91 -10.14 -0.90
C GLY A 65 10.40 -10.81 0.38
N ASP A 66 11.72 -11.01 0.46
CA ASP A 66 12.36 -11.58 1.65
C ASP A 66 12.59 -10.52 2.73
N LYS A 67 12.86 -9.28 2.32
CA LYS A 67 13.27 -8.18 3.21
C LYS A 67 12.18 -7.14 3.39
N CYS A 68 11.40 -6.88 2.36
CA CYS A 68 10.39 -5.83 2.36
C CYS A 68 9.17 -6.23 1.53
N SER A 69 8.12 -5.43 1.62
CA SER A 69 6.95 -5.54 0.76
C SER A 69 6.53 -4.18 0.22
N VAL A 70 5.79 -4.18 -0.89
CA VAL A 70 5.21 -2.95 -1.46
C VAL A 70 3.75 -3.17 -1.82
N TYR A 71 2.92 -2.20 -1.45
CA TYR A 71 1.50 -2.16 -1.74
C TYR A 71 1.16 -0.95 -2.61
N TYR A 72 0.55 -1.18 -3.78
CA TYR A 72 0.28 -0.13 -4.77
C TYR A 72 -0.76 -0.56 -5.82
N SER A 73 -1.16 0.35 -6.70
CA SER A 73 -2.16 0.09 -7.74
C SER A 73 -1.74 -1.02 -8.71
N TYR A 74 -2.64 -1.97 -8.98
CA TYR A 74 -2.44 -2.98 -10.01
C TYR A 74 -2.44 -2.36 -11.42
N ALA A 75 -3.27 -1.33 -11.64
CA ALA A 75 -3.25 -0.60 -12.90
C ALA A 75 -1.89 0.05 -13.15
N LYS A 76 -1.25 0.62 -12.10
CA LYS A 76 0.12 1.14 -12.21
C LYS A 76 1.12 0.03 -12.57
N PHE A 77 1.01 -1.15 -11.96
CA PHE A 77 1.87 -2.30 -12.31
C PHE A 77 1.75 -2.66 -13.79
N LEU A 78 0.52 -2.71 -14.31
CA LEU A 78 0.28 -2.99 -15.74
C LEU A 78 0.89 -1.91 -16.63
N THR A 79 0.66 -0.64 -16.29
CA THR A 79 1.26 0.50 -17.00
C THR A 79 2.78 0.40 -17.06
N ASP A 80 3.43 0.18 -15.91
CA ASP A 80 4.88 0.07 -15.82
C ASP A 80 5.40 -1.11 -16.66
N SER A 81 4.72 -2.26 -16.61
CA SER A 81 5.09 -3.47 -17.37
C SER A 81 4.97 -3.27 -18.89
N VAL A 82 3.89 -2.62 -19.34
CA VAL A 82 3.68 -2.32 -20.77
C VAL A 82 4.72 -1.32 -21.25
N LEU A 83 5.00 -0.26 -20.48
CA LEU A 83 6.03 0.71 -20.82
C LEU A 83 7.43 0.11 -20.95
N GLU A 84 7.78 -0.85 -20.10
CA GLU A 84 9.05 -1.57 -20.21
C GLU A 84 9.10 -2.40 -21.49
N ALA A 85 8.01 -3.08 -21.84
CA ALA A 85 7.89 -3.86 -23.07
C ALA A 85 7.96 -2.97 -24.32
N ASP A 86 7.25 -1.84 -24.33
CA ASP A 86 7.25 -0.88 -25.43
C ASP A 86 8.64 -0.28 -25.68
N LYS A 87 9.33 0.10 -24.60
CA LYS A 87 10.72 0.59 -24.70
C LYS A 87 11.65 -0.48 -25.26
N ALA A 88 11.54 -1.74 -24.82
CA ALA A 88 12.34 -2.83 -25.31
C ALA A 88 12.06 -3.13 -26.80
N ALA A 89 10.82 -2.95 -27.24
CA ALA A 89 10.40 -3.12 -28.63
C ALA A 89 10.71 -1.91 -29.53
N GLY A 90 11.17 -0.78 -28.97
CA GLY A 90 11.37 0.46 -29.71
C GLY A 90 10.06 1.09 -30.21
N ALA A 91 8.97 0.95 -29.46
CA ALA A 91 7.65 1.45 -29.83
C ALA A 91 7.64 2.97 -30.05
N SER A 92 6.78 3.45 -30.93
CA SER A 92 6.61 4.87 -31.17
C SER A 92 5.94 5.57 -29.96
N GLN A 93 6.11 6.89 -29.86
CA GLN A 93 5.47 7.68 -28.79
C GLN A 93 3.94 7.60 -28.84
N GLU A 94 3.35 7.40 -30.00
CA GLU A 94 1.91 7.23 -30.19
C GLU A 94 1.42 5.94 -29.52
N VAL A 95 2.09 4.82 -29.78
CA VAL A 95 1.78 3.52 -29.15
C VAL A 95 1.95 3.59 -27.63
N ILE A 96 3.03 4.22 -27.16
CA ILE A 96 3.25 4.42 -25.72
C ILE A 96 2.12 5.23 -25.09
N ASN A 97 1.68 6.32 -25.73
CA ASN A 97 0.59 7.15 -25.22
C ASN A 97 -0.76 6.40 -25.20
N GLU A 98 -1.03 5.59 -26.21
CA GLU A 98 -2.24 4.75 -26.28
C GLU A 98 -2.26 3.74 -25.10
N HIS A 99 -1.16 3.04 -24.86
CA HIS A 99 -1.05 2.10 -23.77
C HIS A 99 -1.14 2.78 -22.39
N LEU A 100 -0.58 3.99 -22.23
CA LEU A 100 -0.71 4.77 -20.98
C LEU A 100 -2.15 5.13 -20.65
N GLN A 101 -3.00 5.32 -21.67
CA GLN A 101 -4.43 5.64 -21.46
C GLN A 101 -5.26 4.41 -21.08
N GLN A 102 -4.78 3.20 -21.41
CA GLN A 102 -5.50 1.95 -21.17
C GLN A 102 -5.65 1.62 -19.68
N TYR A 103 -4.65 1.96 -18.87
CA TYR A 103 -4.63 1.65 -17.44
C TYR A 103 -4.60 2.94 -16.62
N SER A 104 -5.71 3.25 -15.95
CA SER A 104 -5.82 4.42 -15.08
C SER A 104 -5.86 3.98 -13.62
N SER A 105 -4.92 4.48 -12.83
CA SER A 105 -4.91 4.31 -11.37
C SER A 105 -5.65 5.46 -10.69
N LYS A 106 -6.45 5.15 -9.68
CA LYS A 106 -7.10 6.14 -8.83
C LYS A 106 -6.18 6.62 -7.70
N THR A 107 -5.19 5.83 -7.34
CA THR A 107 -4.16 6.20 -6.36
C THR A 107 -2.77 6.17 -6.95
N ASN A 108 -1.95 7.17 -6.60
CA ASN A 108 -0.52 7.20 -6.92
C ASN A 108 0.34 6.64 -5.79
N ALA A 109 -0.27 6.40 -4.63
CA ALA A 109 0.44 5.99 -3.43
C ALA A 109 1.06 4.60 -3.58
N GLN A 110 2.34 4.48 -3.21
CA GLN A 110 3.07 3.22 -3.09
C GLN A 110 3.58 3.13 -1.66
N VAL A 111 3.17 2.10 -0.94
CA VAL A 111 3.54 1.91 0.47
C VAL A 111 4.52 0.76 0.59
N TYR A 112 5.77 1.08 0.90
CA TYR A 112 6.83 0.12 1.18
C TYR A 112 6.89 -0.14 2.68
N LYS A 113 6.79 -1.40 3.10
CA LYS A 113 6.98 -1.81 4.49
C LYS A 113 8.38 -2.41 4.66
N ASN A 114 9.02 -2.07 5.78
CA ASN A 114 10.41 -2.44 6.10
C ASN A 114 11.43 -1.97 5.04
N TYR A 115 11.19 -0.82 4.41
CA TYR A 115 12.14 -0.22 3.46
C TYR A 115 12.21 1.31 3.62
N PRO A 116 13.39 1.86 4.01
CA PRO A 116 14.56 1.14 4.56
C PRO A 116 14.21 0.29 5.78
N ALA A 117 15.09 -0.63 6.17
CA ALA A 117 14.82 -1.55 7.28
C ALA A 117 14.30 -0.82 8.53
N GLY A 118 13.20 -1.30 9.11
CA GLY A 118 12.52 -0.69 10.26
C GLY A 118 11.70 0.56 9.94
N LYS A 119 11.50 0.88 8.66
CA LYS A 119 10.69 2.02 8.23
C LYS A 119 9.57 1.63 7.28
N THR A 120 8.51 2.43 7.29
CA THR A 120 7.51 2.47 6.24
C THR A 120 7.78 3.69 5.37
N THR A 121 7.92 3.48 4.06
CA THR A 121 8.10 4.56 3.08
C THR A 121 6.87 4.65 2.20
N THR A 122 6.26 5.80 2.13
CA THR A 122 5.17 6.10 1.19
C THR A 122 5.73 7.02 0.09
N LEU A 123 5.62 6.57 -1.14
CA LEU A 123 5.80 7.41 -2.33
C LEU A 123 4.42 7.82 -2.82
N ASP A 124 4.22 9.10 -3.11
CA ASP A 124 2.95 9.59 -3.63
C ASP A 124 3.18 10.81 -4.52
N ALA A 125 2.12 11.28 -5.17
CA ALA A 125 2.14 12.46 -6.02
C ALA A 125 0.95 13.36 -5.72
N LEU A 126 1.21 14.67 -5.63
CA LEU A 126 0.19 15.70 -5.55
C LEU A 126 0.42 16.68 -6.70
N ALA A 127 -0.52 16.74 -7.64
CA ALA A 127 -0.37 17.47 -8.90
C ALA A 127 0.92 17.05 -9.64
N ALA A 128 1.81 17.96 -9.98
CA ALA A 128 3.08 17.69 -10.65
C ALA A 128 4.22 17.30 -9.69
N SER A 129 4.01 17.37 -8.37
CA SER A 129 5.05 17.12 -7.38
C SER A 129 4.96 15.69 -6.86
N ARG A 130 6.11 15.02 -6.81
CA ARG A 130 6.25 13.70 -6.18
C ARG A 130 6.94 13.86 -4.84
N PHE A 131 6.50 13.11 -3.85
CA PHE A 131 7.08 13.16 -2.52
C PHE A 131 7.29 11.75 -1.95
N ARG A 132 8.23 11.68 -1.04
CA ARG A 132 8.55 10.50 -0.26
C ARG A 132 8.39 10.85 1.20
N CYS A 133 7.59 10.07 1.91
CA CYS A 133 7.39 10.16 3.33
C CYS A 133 7.97 8.90 3.97
N GLU A 134 8.91 9.07 4.91
CA GLU A 134 9.45 7.99 5.71
C GLU A 134 9.02 8.14 7.16
N GLU A 135 8.49 7.07 7.72
CA GLU A 135 8.11 6.98 9.13
C GLU A 135 8.70 5.70 9.73
N LYS A 136 8.85 5.66 11.06
CA LYS A 136 9.18 4.41 11.75
C LYS A 136 8.09 3.38 11.44
N GLU A 137 8.48 2.13 11.17
CA GLU A 137 7.50 1.06 10.99
C GLU A 137 6.71 0.86 12.30
N GLU A 138 5.42 1.07 12.23
CA GLU A 138 4.49 0.79 13.31
C GLU A 138 3.69 -0.45 12.94
N ARG A 139 3.55 -1.36 13.89
CA ARG A 139 2.72 -2.56 13.73
C ARG A 139 1.46 -2.42 14.56
N PRO A 140 0.28 -2.72 13.98
CA PRO A 140 -0.95 -2.74 14.75
C PRO A 140 -0.87 -3.74 15.92
N GLU A 141 -1.40 -3.35 17.07
CA GLU A 141 -1.60 -4.26 18.21
C GLU A 141 -2.92 -4.99 18.02
N TRP A 142 -2.85 -6.27 17.67
CA TRP A 142 -4.00 -7.08 17.32
C TRP A 142 -4.58 -7.82 18.51
N THR A 143 -5.91 -7.75 18.66
CA THR A 143 -6.71 -8.63 19.50
C THR A 143 -7.27 -9.76 18.64
N LEU A 144 -6.85 -11.00 18.92
CA LEU A 144 -7.32 -12.19 18.20
C LEU A 144 -8.69 -12.59 18.72
N LEU A 145 -9.61 -12.93 17.80
CA LEU A 145 -10.97 -13.33 18.12
C LEU A 145 -11.21 -14.80 17.71
N PRO A 146 -12.18 -15.50 18.33
CA PRO A 146 -12.46 -16.91 18.02
C PRO A 146 -13.17 -17.13 16.70
N ASP A 147 -13.68 -16.06 16.09
CA ASP A 147 -14.44 -16.10 14.85
C ASP A 147 -13.58 -16.67 13.71
N THR A 148 -14.21 -17.49 12.87
CA THR A 148 -13.58 -18.09 11.70
C THR A 148 -14.46 -17.92 10.46
N MET A 149 -13.82 -17.84 9.30
CA MET A 149 -14.49 -17.88 7.99
C MET A 149 -13.54 -18.46 6.94
N THR A 150 -14.08 -18.82 5.78
CA THR A 150 -13.26 -19.24 4.63
C THR A 150 -13.25 -18.15 3.58
N ILE A 151 -12.05 -17.75 3.13
CA ILE A 151 -11.83 -16.77 2.05
C ILE A 151 -10.93 -17.43 1.01
N LEU A 152 -11.36 -17.47 -0.25
CA LEU A 152 -10.59 -18.09 -1.35
C LEU A 152 -10.06 -19.50 -1.02
N SER A 153 -10.89 -20.32 -0.36
CA SER A 153 -10.56 -21.66 0.14
C SER A 153 -9.59 -21.70 1.33
N TYR A 154 -9.12 -20.58 1.85
CA TYR A 154 -8.28 -20.54 3.03
C TYR A 154 -9.12 -20.38 4.30
N PRO A 155 -8.87 -21.20 5.35
CA PRO A 155 -9.45 -20.97 6.67
C PRO A 155 -8.83 -19.73 7.28
N CYS A 156 -9.66 -18.77 7.65
CA CYS A 156 -9.25 -17.49 8.21
C CYS A 156 -9.74 -17.33 9.64
N ARG A 157 -8.98 -16.59 10.43
CA ARG A 157 -9.30 -16.17 11.79
C ARG A 157 -9.47 -14.65 11.83
N LYS A 158 -10.32 -14.19 12.72
CA LYS A 158 -10.61 -12.78 12.92
C LYS A 158 -9.65 -12.14 13.90
N ALA A 159 -9.28 -10.90 13.64
CA ALA A 159 -8.56 -10.04 14.56
C ALA A 159 -9.05 -8.60 14.44
N THR A 160 -8.91 -7.82 15.51
CA THR A 160 -9.24 -6.39 15.53
C THR A 160 -8.09 -5.58 16.10
N CYS A 161 -7.96 -4.34 15.68
CA CYS A 161 -7.00 -3.39 16.23
C CYS A 161 -7.51 -1.95 16.14
N HIS A 162 -6.89 -1.07 16.93
CA HIS A 162 -6.93 0.36 16.67
C HIS A 162 -5.60 0.79 16.06
N PHE A 163 -5.63 1.35 14.85
CA PHE A 163 -4.42 1.70 14.13
C PHE A 163 -4.64 2.95 13.26
N LYS A 164 -3.69 3.91 13.33
CA LYS A 164 -3.75 5.16 12.55
C LYS A 164 -5.11 5.88 12.64
N GLY A 165 -5.65 5.95 13.87
CA GLY A 165 -6.90 6.65 14.17
C GLY A 165 -8.19 5.93 13.77
N ARG A 166 -8.12 4.64 13.39
CA ARG A 166 -9.28 3.84 12.99
C ARG A 166 -9.30 2.49 13.70
N HIS A 167 -10.49 1.96 13.91
CA HIS A 167 -10.69 0.57 14.32
C HIS A 167 -10.78 -0.30 13.08
N TYR A 168 -9.93 -1.32 13.01
CA TYR A 168 -9.92 -2.29 11.92
C TYR A 168 -10.38 -3.67 12.39
N GLU A 169 -11.11 -4.34 11.53
CA GLU A 169 -11.38 -5.76 11.58
C GLU A 169 -10.62 -6.41 10.41
N ALA A 170 -9.88 -7.48 10.70
CA ALA A 170 -9.11 -8.21 9.71
C ALA A 170 -9.36 -9.72 9.81
N TRP A 171 -9.26 -10.38 8.67
CA TRP A 171 -9.31 -11.81 8.51
C TRP A 171 -8.00 -12.29 7.89
N TYR A 172 -7.29 -13.12 8.61
CA TYR A 172 -5.98 -13.62 8.21
C TYR A 172 -5.94 -15.13 8.18
N THR A 173 -5.13 -15.70 7.30
CA THR A 173 -4.90 -17.14 7.22
C THR A 173 -3.52 -17.53 7.71
N PRO A 174 -3.41 -18.45 8.70
CA PRO A 174 -2.11 -18.99 9.12
C PRO A 174 -1.49 -19.94 8.09
N GLU A 175 -2.25 -20.41 7.10
CA GLU A 175 -1.73 -21.29 6.04
C GLU A 175 -0.72 -20.58 5.13
N ILE A 176 -0.77 -19.24 5.07
CA ILE A 176 0.25 -18.41 4.44
C ILE A 176 1.00 -17.68 5.56
N PRO A 177 2.12 -18.26 6.09
CA PRO A 177 2.78 -17.77 7.29
C PRO A 177 3.65 -16.53 7.00
N LYS A 178 3.03 -15.51 6.45
CA LYS A 178 3.62 -14.20 6.19
C LYS A 178 2.81 -13.13 6.92
N SER A 179 3.49 -12.40 7.80
CA SER A 179 2.92 -11.36 8.66
C SER A 179 2.63 -10.08 7.89
N GLU A 180 1.94 -10.22 6.74
CA GLU A 180 1.73 -9.18 5.75
C GLU A 180 0.24 -8.94 5.48
N GLY A 181 -0.08 -7.81 4.87
CA GLY A 181 -1.44 -7.43 4.51
C GLY A 181 -1.50 -6.15 3.68
N PRO A 182 -2.72 -5.67 3.35
CA PRO A 182 -2.91 -4.48 2.55
C PRO A 182 -2.49 -3.21 3.29
N TRP A 183 -2.14 -2.19 2.55
CA TRP A 183 -1.71 -0.89 3.04
C TRP A 183 -0.58 -1.03 4.09
N LYS A 184 -0.74 -0.48 5.28
CA LYS A 184 0.20 -0.57 6.42
C LYS A 184 -0.18 -1.67 7.41
N LEU A 185 -1.22 -2.46 7.12
CA LEU A 185 -1.68 -3.53 8.00
C LEU A 185 -0.73 -4.73 7.88
N CYS A 186 -0.20 -5.18 9.02
CA CYS A 186 0.72 -6.32 9.13
C CYS A 186 0.73 -6.80 10.59
N GLY A 187 1.55 -7.80 10.90
CA GLY A 187 1.79 -8.22 12.30
C GLY A 187 0.93 -9.38 12.79
N LEU A 188 -0.06 -9.87 12.03
CA LEU A 188 -0.80 -11.08 12.35
C LEU A 188 0.04 -12.33 12.03
N PRO A 189 -0.21 -13.48 12.69
CA PRO A 189 0.49 -14.73 12.43
C PRO A 189 -0.03 -15.41 11.15
N GLY A 190 0.06 -14.70 10.02
CA GLY A 190 -0.40 -15.10 8.71
C GLY A 190 -0.81 -13.91 7.84
N LEU A 191 -1.08 -14.19 6.57
CA LEU A 191 -1.46 -13.19 5.58
C LEU A 191 -2.89 -12.69 5.83
N ILE A 192 -3.06 -11.37 5.85
CA ILE A 192 -4.39 -10.74 5.92
C ILE A 192 -5.02 -10.84 4.53
N LEU A 193 -6.14 -11.55 4.42
CA LEU A 193 -6.88 -11.72 3.16
C LEU A 193 -8.03 -10.71 3.01
N LYS A 194 -8.53 -10.18 4.12
CA LYS A 194 -9.58 -9.16 4.13
C LYS A 194 -9.37 -8.25 5.33
N ALA A 195 -9.57 -6.96 5.15
CA ALA A 195 -9.64 -6.00 6.24
C ALA A 195 -10.65 -4.90 5.92
N GLN A 196 -11.26 -4.33 6.96
CA GLN A 196 -12.12 -3.16 6.82
C GLN A 196 -12.06 -2.31 8.08
N ASP A 197 -12.26 -1.00 7.95
CA ASP A 197 -12.45 -0.15 9.10
C ASP A 197 -13.92 -0.17 9.58
N SER A 198 -14.13 0.12 10.86
CA SER A 198 -15.46 0.05 11.49
C SER A 198 -16.49 1.02 10.89
N GLN A 199 -16.06 2.02 10.16
CA GLN A 199 -16.91 3.01 9.50
C GLN A 199 -17.24 2.64 8.05
N GLY A 200 -16.62 1.58 7.51
CA GLY A 200 -16.78 1.16 6.13
C GLY A 200 -16.22 2.15 5.10
N HIS A 201 -15.28 3.00 5.53
CA HIS A 201 -14.60 3.94 4.62
C HIS A 201 -13.51 3.25 3.79
N TYR A 202 -12.91 2.19 4.33
CA TYR A 202 -11.88 1.39 3.65
C TYR A 202 -12.18 -0.09 3.81
N THR A 203 -12.22 -0.78 2.69
CA THR A 203 -12.31 -2.24 2.61
C THR A 203 -11.22 -2.76 1.67
N PHE A 204 -10.57 -3.83 2.10
CA PHE A 204 -9.50 -4.50 1.37
C PHE A 204 -9.83 -5.96 1.18
#